data_679be0100e4e1ddce235ca7dbf54c91f
#
_entry.id   679be0100e4e1ddce235ca7dbf54c91f
#
_cell.length_a   1.000
_cell.length_b   1.000
_cell.length_c   1.000
_cell.angle_alpha   90.00
_cell.angle_beta   90.00
_cell.angle_gamma   90.00
#
_symmetry.space_group_name_H-M   'P 1'
#
loop_
_entity.id
_entity.type
_entity.pdbx_description
1 polymer ?
#
loop_
_entity_poly.entity_id
_entity_poly.type
_entity_poly.pdbx_seq_one_letter_code
_entity_poly.pdbx_strand_id
1 'polypeptide(L)'
;MSRVYYERLSEESAEYLNNESSRLRAHTAMILVFEAGPLATEDGGIDFERIREIVRMRLPELPRLRTKLRRVPVDGHPVWVDDQEFNLDFHLRQSSLPRPGNHDQLCRTAARIAATKLDRSRPLWDCWVIEGLESGHFALVLKMHKALAHLEGADLFRAILQASEDRVTGSVSRYRARPAPSPLELFSAEVLRSFAPSRRVVGRTMRVLFSPGQLSREARGRARGLLKIM
;
A
#
# COMPACT_ATOMS: atom_id res chain seq x y z
N MET A 1 -1.89 9.99 27.46
CA MET A 1 -1.69 10.50 26.09
C MET A 1 -2.19 9.44 25.12
N SER A 2 -3.18 9.74 24.32
CA SER A 2 -3.68 8.82 23.28
C SER A 2 -2.56 8.58 22.27
N ARG A 3 -2.28 7.32 21.94
CA ARG A 3 -1.25 6.96 20.95
C ARG A 3 -1.79 7.32 19.57
N VAL A 4 -1.21 8.31 18.92
CA VAL A 4 -1.57 8.72 17.56
C VAL A 4 -1.02 7.70 16.57
N TYR A 5 -1.90 7.05 15.80
CA TYR A 5 -1.52 6.01 14.86
C TYR A 5 -1.63 6.53 13.42
N TYR A 6 -0.49 6.75 12.81
CA TYR A 6 -0.36 7.04 11.38
C TYR A 6 1.02 6.56 10.91
N GLU A 7 1.17 6.41 9.62
CA GLU A 7 2.44 6.06 8.99
C GLU A 7 2.72 7.03 7.85
N ARG A 8 3.91 7.62 7.83
CA ARG A 8 4.32 8.49 6.72
C ARG A 8 4.59 7.66 5.47
N LEU A 9 4.19 8.19 4.33
CA LEU A 9 4.62 7.63 3.07
C LEU A 9 6.14 7.83 2.92
N SER A 10 6.77 6.89 2.19
CA SER A 10 8.13 7.13 1.68
C SER A 10 8.11 8.29 0.69
N GLU A 11 9.25 8.94 0.50
CA GLU A 11 9.38 10.04 -0.48
C GLU A 11 8.98 9.57 -1.89
N GLU A 12 9.39 8.37 -2.29
CA GLU A 12 9.02 7.76 -3.56
C GLU A 12 7.48 7.58 -3.69
N SER A 13 6.84 7.04 -2.67
CA SER A 13 5.38 6.87 -2.66
C SER A 13 4.64 8.21 -2.69
N ALA A 14 5.17 9.22 -1.99
CA ALA A 14 4.63 10.57 -2.00
C ALA A 14 4.78 11.24 -3.37
N GLU A 15 5.89 10.98 -4.07
CA GLU A 15 6.15 11.48 -5.41
C GLU A 15 5.12 10.95 -6.43
N TYR A 16 4.78 9.66 -6.40
CA TYR A 16 3.70 9.12 -7.24
C TYR A 16 2.37 9.85 -7.04
N LEU A 17 2.03 10.23 -5.80
CA LEU A 17 0.80 10.96 -5.50
C LEU A 17 0.84 12.41 -5.99
N ASN A 18 2.00 13.06 -5.91
CA ASN A 18 2.17 14.45 -6.29
C ASN A 18 2.23 14.63 -7.81
N ASN A 19 2.82 13.66 -8.52
CA ASN A 19 2.98 13.68 -9.98
C ASN A 19 1.71 13.20 -10.72
N GLU A 20 0.74 12.59 -10.01
CA GLU A 20 -0.52 12.18 -10.65
C GLU A 20 -1.35 13.38 -11.08
N SER A 21 -1.72 13.40 -12.35
CA SER A 21 -2.53 14.45 -12.96
C SER A 21 -3.72 13.85 -13.74
N SER A 22 -4.48 14.70 -14.42
CA SER A 22 -5.53 14.24 -15.34
C SER A 22 -4.97 13.46 -16.54
N ARG A 23 -3.72 13.70 -16.91
CA ARG A 23 -3.02 13.08 -18.06
C ARG A 23 -2.12 11.92 -17.66
N LEU A 24 -1.59 11.93 -16.44
CA LEU A 24 -0.66 10.92 -15.93
C LEU A 24 -1.32 10.20 -14.75
N ARG A 25 -1.65 8.91 -14.93
CA ARG A 25 -2.19 8.05 -13.88
C ARG A 25 -1.06 7.28 -13.21
N ALA A 26 -0.98 7.35 -11.90
CA ALA A 26 -0.02 6.57 -11.12
C ALA A 26 -0.63 5.25 -10.62
N HIS A 27 -1.33 4.54 -11.53
CA HIS A 27 -1.97 3.26 -11.23
C HIS A 27 -1.22 2.11 -11.89
N THR A 28 -1.26 0.96 -11.23
CA THR A 28 -0.91 -0.36 -11.81
C THR A 28 -2.19 -1.18 -11.86
N ALA A 29 -2.44 -1.85 -12.98
CA ALA A 29 -3.51 -2.81 -13.13
C ALA A 29 -2.93 -4.18 -13.48
N MET A 30 -3.50 -5.23 -12.89
CA MET A 30 -3.11 -6.62 -13.11
C MET A 30 -4.36 -7.42 -13.45
N ILE A 31 -4.26 -8.29 -14.43
CA ILE A 31 -5.33 -9.18 -14.86
C ILE A 31 -4.91 -10.60 -14.57
N LEU A 32 -5.74 -11.33 -13.87
CA LEU A 32 -5.57 -12.77 -13.64
C LEU A 32 -6.83 -13.48 -14.17
N VAL A 33 -6.62 -14.50 -14.97
CA VAL A 33 -7.69 -15.33 -15.55
C VAL A 33 -7.69 -16.68 -14.84
N PHE A 34 -8.87 -17.13 -14.45
CA PHE A 34 -9.09 -18.38 -13.73
C PHE A 34 -10.16 -19.22 -14.42
N GLU A 35 -10.05 -20.53 -14.31
CA GLU A 35 -11.16 -21.42 -14.56
C GLU A 35 -12.24 -21.21 -13.49
N ALA A 36 -13.51 -21.17 -13.90
CA ALA A 36 -14.61 -20.96 -12.95
C ALA A 36 -14.69 -22.09 -11.92
N GLY A 37 -14.50 -23.34 -12.36
CA GLY A 37 -14.42 -24.52 -11.49
C GLY A 37 -15.45 -24.53 -10.35
N PRO A 38 -14.99 -24.62 -9.10
CA PRO A 38 -15.88 -24.67 -7.94
C PRO A 38 -16.57 -23.35 -7.60
N LEU A 39 -16.25 -22.25 -8.32
CA LEU A 39 -16.90 -20.95 -8.19
C LEU A 39 -17.99 -20.74 -9.27
N ALA A 40 -18.18 -21.70 -10.18
CA ALA A 40 -19.26 -21.62 -11.18
C ALA A 40 -20.61 -21.81 -10.50
N THR A 41 -21.57 -20.96 -10.86
CA THR A 41 -22.98 -21.10 -10.47
C THR A 41 -23.75 -21.92 -11.51
N GLU A 42 -24.90 -22.48 -11.14
CA GLU A 42 -25.74 -23.32 -12.03
C GLU A 42 -26.22 -22.58 -13.27
N ASP A 43 -26.38 -21.28 -13.20
CA ASP A 43 -26.76 -20.38 -14.30
C ASP A 43 -25.58 -19.94 -15.19
N GLY A 44 -24.37 -20.46 -14.92
CA GLY A 44 -23.14 -20.17 -15.68
C GLY A 44 -22.44 -18.88 -15.30
N GLY A 45 -22.83 -18.26 -14.19
CA GLY A 45 -22.16 -17.13 -13.59
C GLY A 45 -21.03 -17.54 -12.64
N ILE A 46 -20.57 -16.60 -11.83
CA ILE A 46 -19.55 -16.78 -10.80
C ILE A 46 -20.14 -16.47 -9.43
N ASP A 47 -19.87 -17.33 -8.46
CA ASP A 47 -20.25 -17.09 -7.05
C ASP A 47 -19.43 -15.92 -6.47
N PHE A 48 -19.93 -14.72 -6.76
CA PHE A 48 -19.32 -13.46 -6.32
C PHE A 48 -19.30 -13.33 -4.78
N GLU A 49 -20.33 -13.83 -4.11
CA GLU A 49 -20.38 -13.76 -2.64
C GLU A 49 -19.30 -14.66 -2.01
N ARG A 50 -18.99 -15.78 -2.62
CA ARG A 50 -17.89 -16.64 -2.19
C ARG A 50 -16.53 -15.95 -2.34
N ILE A 51 -16.29 -15.27 -3.47
CA ILE A 51 -15.08 -14.47 -3.67
C ILE A 51 -15.01 -13.34 -2.63
N ARG A 52 -16.13 -12.68 -2.37
CA ARG A 52 -16.25 -11.61 -1.37
C ARG A 52 -15.92 -12.09 0.04
N GLU A 53 -16.38 -13.27 0.42
CA GLU A 53 -16.07 -13.89 1.70
C GLU A 53 -14.55 -14.16 1.82
N ILE A 54 -13.94 -14.73 0.79
CA ILE A 54 -12.51 -15.02 0.73
C ILE A 54 -11.71 -13.72 0.95
N VAL A 55 -12.03 -12.66 0.20
CA VAL A 55 -11.36 -11.36 0.36
C VAL A 55 -11.58 -10.81 1.77
N ARG A 56 -12.81 -10.87 2.30
CA ARG A 56 -13.13 -10.39 3.65
C ARG A 56 -12.32 -11.09 4.74
N MET A 57 -12.12 -12.41 4.60
CA MET A 57 -11.35 -13.20 5.56
C MET A 57 -9.85 -12.89 5.52
N ARG A 58 -9.32 -12.51 4.35
CA ARG A 58 -7.89 -12.21 4.17
C ARG A 58 -7.52 -10.75 4.45
N LEU A 59 -8.46 -9.83 4.35
CA LEU A 59 -8.21 -8.40 4.60
C LEU A 59 -7.55 -8.08 5.95
N PRO A 60 -7.82 -8.78 7.08
CA PRO A 60 -7.12 -8.54 8.34
C PRO A 60 -5.61 -8.80 8.27
N GLU A 61 -5.15 -9.67 7.37
CA GLU A 61 -3.74 -9.98 7.14
C GLU A 61 -3.05 -8.89 6.29
N LEU A 62 -3.84 -8.04 5.64
CA LEU A 62 -3.40 -7.00 4.71
C LEU A 62 -3.86 -5.60 5.19
N PRO A 63 -3.37 -5.13 6.34
CA PRO A 63 -3.88 -3.92 6.98
C PRO A 63 -3.75 -2.69 6.09
N ARG A 64 -2.75 -2.64 5.20
CA ARG A 64 -2.54 -1.52 4.27
C ARG A 64 -3.72 -1.33 3.30
N LEU A 65 -4.40 -2.40 2.90
CA LEU A 65 -5.59 -2.32 2.04
C LEU A 65 -6.81 -1.70 2.73
N ARG A 66 -6.70 -1.41 4.02
CA ARG A 66 -7.73 -0.75 4.83
C ARG A 66 -7.29 0.63 5.32
N THR A 67 -6.20 1.15 4.79
CA THR A 67 -5.71 2.50 5.11
C THR A 67 -6.02 3.46 3.97
N LYS A 68 -6.31 4.71 4.34
CA LYS A 68 -6.51 5.81 3.40
C LYS A 68 -5.50 6.92 3.62
N LEU A 69 -5.44 7.83 2.67
CA LEU A 69 -4.55 8.98 2.73
C LEU A 69 -5.12 10.09 3.60
N ARG A 70 -4.24 10.68 4.40
CA ARG A 70 -4.43 11.99 5.01
C ARG A 70 -3.21 12.84 4.70
N ARG A 71 -3.37 14.16 4.75
CA ARG A 71 -2.25 15.09 4.65
C ARG A 71 -1.99 15.73 6.01
N VAL A 72 -0.72 15.79 6.37
CA VAL A 72 -0.29 16.53 7.55
C VAL A 72 -0.56 18.02 7.32
N PRO A 73 -1.22 18.73 8.25
CA PRO A 73 -1.32 20.18 8.16
C PRO A 73 0.08 20.82 8.11
N VAL A 74 0.20 21.90 7.38
CA VAL A 74 1.41 22.74 7.21
C VAL A 74 2.40 22.19 6.17
N ASP A 75 2.98 20.99 6.33
CA ASP A 75 3.94 20.46 5.36
C ASP A 75 3.27 19.72 4.19
N GLY A 76 1.98 19.37 4.34
CA GLY A 76 1.21 18.70 3.31
C GLY A 76 1.65 17.26 3.02
N HIS A 77 2.62 16.71 3.78
CA HIS A 77 3.14 15.37 3.55
C HIS A 77 2.03 14.31 3.71
N PRO A 78 1.90 13.35 2.77
CA PRO A 78 0.89 12.32 2.87
C PRO A 78 1.26 11.27 3.93
N VAL A 79 0.22 10.82 4.64
CA VAL A 79 0.31 9.77 5.67
C VAL A 79 -0.81 8.75 5.47
N TRP A 80 -0.55 7.49 5.84
CA TRP A 80 -1.55 6.46 5.92
C TRP A 80 -2.22 6.48 7.29
N VAL A 81 -3.54 6.42 7.30
CA VAL A 81 -4.37 6.24 8.49
C VAL A 81 -5.38 5.13 8.26
N ASP A 82 -5.79 4.43 9.30
CA ASP A 82 -6.83 3.40 9.18
C ASP A 82 -8.14 4.04 8.70
N ASP A 83 -8.82 3.39 7.74
CA ASP A 83 -10.14 3.81 7.30
C ASP A 83 -11.21 3.18 8.22
N GLN A 84 -11.82 4.00 9.07
CA GLN A 84 -12.87 3.59 9.99
C GLN A 84 -14.19 3.26 9.28
N GLU A 85 -14.38 3.83 8.09
CA GLU A 85 -15.57 3.66 7.27
C GLU A 85 -15.31 2.70 6.10
N PHE A 86 -14.27 1.84 6.23
CA PHE A 86 -13.93 0.89 5.19
C PHE A 86 -15.13 0.01 4.83
N ASN A 87 -15.50 0.03 3.57
CA ASN A 87 -16.54 -0.83 3.01
C ASN A 87 -16.00 -1.56 1.79
N LEU A 88 -15.97 -2.90 1.85
CA LEU A 88 -15.45 -3.75 0.80
C LEU A 88 -16.22 -3.58 -0.53
N ASP A 89 -17.50 -3.23 -0.50
CA ASP A 89 -18.33 -3.08 -1.69
C ASP A 89 -17.88 -1.93 -2.62
N PHE A 90 -17.13 -0.97 -2.09
CA PHE A 90 -16.51 0.05 -2.92
C PHE A 90 -15.28 -0.45 -3.67
N HIS A 91 -14.64 -1.50 -3.15
CA HIS A 91 -13.36 -2.01 -3.63
C HIS A 91 -13.50 -3.30 -4.44
N LEU A 92 -14.45 -4.16 -4.07
CA LEU A 92 -14.71 -5.41 -4.78
C LEU A 92 -16.01 -5.28 -5.57
N ARG A 93 -15.90 -5.34 -6.89
CA ARG A 93 -17.01 -5.10 -7.82
C ARG A 93 -17.12 -6.25 -8.81
N GLN A 94 -18.29 -6.42 -9.40
CA GLN A 94 -18.59 -7.42 -10.42
C GLN A 94 -18.97 -6.73 -11.72
N SER A 95 -18.60 -7.33 -12.82
CA SER A 95 -19.02 -6.96 -14.18
C SER A 95 -18.97 -8.18 -15.10
N SER A 96 -19.78 -8.20 -16.15
CA SER A 96 -19.76 -9.27 -17.12
C SER A 96 -19.39 -8.76 -18.51
N LEU A 97 -18.75 -9.63 -19.31
CA LEU A 97 -18.46 -9.37 -20.71
C LEU A 97 -19.67 -9.74 -21.58
N PRO A 98 -19.93 -8.98 -22.64
CA PRO A 98 -20.86 -9.41 -23.64
C PRO A 98 -20.32 -10.62 -24.41
N ARG A 99 -21.19 -11.49 -24.91
CA ARG A 99 -20.76 -12.62 -25.76
C ARG A 99 -19.99 -12.12 -26.99
N PRO A 100 -18.94 -12.83 -27.41
CA PRO A 100 -18.45 -14.13 -26.95
C PRO A 100 -17.62 -14.14 -25.71
N GLY A 101 -17.22 -13.00 -25.12
CA GLY A 101 -16.37 -12.93 -23.93
C GLY A 101 -14.90 -13.21 -24.22
N ASN A 102 -14.42 -12.79 -25.38
CA ASN A 102 -13.06 -13.06 -25.85
C ASN A 102 -12.00 -12.17 -25.17
N HIS A 103 -10.74 -12.52 -25.40
CA HIS A 103 -9.60 -11.83 -24.84
C HIS A 103 -9.57 -10.33 -25.13
N ASP A 104 -9.94 -9.90 -26.34
CA ASP A 104 -9.97 -8.48 -26.70
C ASP A 104 -11.01 -7.69 -25.90
N GLN A 105 -12.16 -8.30 -25.63
CA GLN A 105 -13.19 -7.69 -24.79
C GLN A 105 -12.72 -7.54 -23.34
N LEU A 106 -12.03 -8.57 -22.80
CA LEU A 106 -11.42 -8.51 -21.48
C LEU A 106 -10.38 -7.38 -21.42
N CYS A 107 -9.46 -7.31 -22.38
CA CYS A 107 -8.43 -6.27 -22.43
C CYS A 107 -9.02 -4.86 -22.51
N ARG A 108 -10.06 -4.65 -23.34
CA ARG A 108 -10.77 -3.36 -23.42
C ARG A 108 -11.45 -2.98 -22.11
N THR A 109 -12.06 -3.96 -21.43
CA THR A 109 -12.71 -3.72 -20.14
C THR A 109 -11.70 -3.40 -19.05
N ALA A 110 -10.61 -4.16 -18.98
CA ALA A 110 -9.51 -3.91 -18.05
C ALA A 110 -8.83 -2.55 -18.28
N ALA A 111 -8.64 -2.16 -19.54
CA ALA A 111 -8.11 -0.84 -19.90
C ALA A 111 -9.03 0.30 -19.43
N ARG A 112 -10.35 0.16 -19.56
CA ARG A 112 -11.31 1.13 -19.01
C ARG A 112 -11.25 1.22 -17.51
N ILE A 113 -11.16 0.08 -16.80
CA ILE A 113 -11.00 0.03 -15.36
C ILE A 113 -9.69 0.72 -14.95
N ALA A 114 -8.59 0.41 -15.61
CA ALA A 114 -7.28 1.01 -15.33
C ALA A 114 -7.27 2.53 -15.56
N ALA A 115 -7.97 3.01 -16.59
CA ALA A 115 -8.03 4.43 -16.94
C ALA A 115 -8.85 5.27 -15.93
N THR A 116 -9.78 4.67 -15.17
CA THR A 116 -10.55 5.41 -14.16
C THR A 116 -9.68 5.83 -12.99
N LYS A 117 -9.95 6.99 -12.41
CA LYS A 117 -9.23 7.49 -11.23
C LYS A 117 -9.69 6.76 -9.97
N LEU A 118 -8.73 6.43 -9.09
CA LEU A 118 -9.04 5.96 -7.74
C LEU A 118 -9.47 7.14 -6.85
N ASP A 119 -10.47 6.91 -6.00
CA ASP A 119 -10.92 7.89 -5.02
C ASP A 119 -9.91 7.99 -3.86
N ARG A 120 -9.25 9.15 -3.74
CA ARG A 120 -8.23 9.38 -2.70
C ARG A 120 -8.80 9.54 -1.27
N SER A 121 -10.11 9.62 -1.13
CA SER A 121 -10.77 9.63 0.19
C SER A 121 -10.88 8.23 0.80
N ARG A 122 -10.57 7.18 0.01
CA ARG A 122 -10.67 5.76 0.35
C ARG A 122 -9.32 5.06 0.16
N PRO A 123 -9.18 3.80 0.59
CA PRO A 123 -8.04 2.96 0.23
C PRO A 123 -7.83 2.90 -1.29
N LEU A 124 -6.58 3.00 -1.71
CA LEU A 124 -6.21 3.27 -3.11
C LEU A 124 -6.12 1.99 -3.95
N TRP A 125 -7.18 1.20 -3.97
CA TRP A 125 -7.28 -0.02 -4.79
C TRP A 125 -8.71 -0.33 -5.16
N ASP A 126 -8.90 -1.04 -6.30
CA ASP A 126 -10.16 -1.65 -6.75
C ASP A 126 -9.86 -3.05 -7.28
N CYS A 127 -10.73 -4.00 -7.03
CA CYS A 127 -10.73 -5.33 -7.62
C CYS A 127 -12.06 -5.58 -8.32
N TRP A 128 -12.00 -6.00 -9.59
CA TRP A 128 -13.16 -6.32 -10.38
C TRP A 128 -13.17 -7.79 -10.73
N VAL A 129 -14.25 -8.47 -10.40
CA VAL A 129 -14.55 -9.83 -10.87
C VAL A 129 -15.25 -9.69 -12.21
N ILE A 130 -14.61 -10.16 -13.27
CA ILE A 130 -15.14 -10.11 -14.64
C ILE A 130 -15.57 -11.51 -15.03
N GLU A 131 -16.85 -11.68 -15.22
CA GLU A 131 -17.45 -12.94 -15.66
C GLU A 131 -17.84 -12.91 -17.15
N GLY A 132 -18.33 -14.03 -17.67
CA GLY A 132 -18.76 -14.14 -19.05
C GLY A 132 -17.61 -14.28 -20.05
N LEU A 133 -16.43 -14.72 -19.59
CA LEU A 133 -15.34 -15.09 -20.48
C LEU A 133 -15.66 -16.41 -21.17
N GLU A 134 -15.15 -16.56 -22.40
CA GLU A 134 -15.24 -17.81 -23.14
C GLU A 134 -14.58 -18.98 -22.38
N SER A 135 -14.97 -20.20 -22.71
CA SER A 135 -14.41 -21.43 -22.13
C SER A 135 -14.59 -21.60 -20.62
N GLY A 136 -15.61 -20.97 -20.03
CA GLY A 136 -15.93 -21.12 -18.60
C GLY A 136 -14.88 -20.49 -17.67
N HIS A 137 -14.24 -19.40 -18.11
CA HIS A 137 -13.28 -18.64 -17.31
C HIS A 137 -13.93 -17.38 -16.71
N PHE A 138 -13.26 -16.84 -15.70
CA PHE A 138 -13.48 -15.49 -15.17
C PHE A 138 -12.15 -14.78 -14.96
N ALA A 139 -12.17 -13.48 -14.82
CA ALA A 139 -10.95 -12.73 -14.54
C ALA A 139 -11.09 -11.84 -13.31
N LEU A 140 -9.99 -11.66 -12.59
CA LEU A 140 -9.82 -10.61 -11.58
C LEU A 140 -8.96 -9.49 -12.18
N VAL A 141 -9.51 -8.27 -12.19
CA VAL A 141 -8.77 -7.07 -12.57
C VAL A 141 -8.52 -6.26 -11.31
N LEU A 142 -7.30 -6.34 -10.79
CA LEU A 142 -6.87 -5.56 -9.63
C LEU A 142 -6.18 -4.30 -10.11
N LYS A 143 -6.67 -3.16 -9.66
CA LYS A 143 -6.08 -1.85 -9.87
C LYS A 143 -5.63 -1.26 -8.56
N MET A 144 -4.40 -0.78 -8.50
CA MET A 144 -3.81 -0.18 -7.30
C MET A 144 -3.04 1.09 -7.66
N HIS A 145 -3.04 2.06 -6.78
CA HIS A 145 -2.14 3.20 -6.91
C HIS A 145 -0.69 2.79 -6.62
N LYS A 146 0.27 3.30 -7.38
CA LYS A 146 1.69 2.95 -7.20
C LYS A 146 2.21 3.25 -5.78
N ALA A 147 1.70 4.28 -5.13
CA ALA A 147 2.03 4.56 -3.73
C ALA A 147 1.67 3.42 -2.75
N LEU A 148 0.70 2.56 -3.12
CA LEU A 148 0.28 1.39 -2.34
C LEU A 148 0.96 0.10 -2.84
N ALA A 149 1.21 -0.02 -4.13
CA ALA A 149 1.57 -1.26 -4.81
C ALA A 149 2.95 -1.83 -4.40
N HIS A 150 3.86 -1.00 -3.91
CA HIS A 150 5.18 -1.46 -3.45
C HIS A 150 5.13 -2.35 -2.20
N LEU A 151 4.01 -2.36 -1.48
CA LEU A 151 3.94 -2.96 -0.15
C LEU A 151 3.10 -4.24 -0.07
N GLU A 152 2.00 -4.36 -0.85
CA GLU A 152 1.04 -5.46 -0.59
C GLU A 152 0.27 -5.95 -1.84
N GLY A 153 0.54 -5.41 -3.03
CA GLY A 153 -0.23 -5.79 -4.22
C GLY A 153 -0.10 -7.26 -4.61
N ALA A 154 1.11 -7.80 -4.54
CA ALA A 154 1.36 -9.21 -4.79
C ALA A 154 0.78 -10.11 -3.67
N ASP A 155 0.73 -9.60 -2.44
CA ASP A 155 0.25 -10.35 -1.28
C ASP A 155 -1.28 -10.49 -1.28
N LEU A 156 -2.02 -9.49 -1.78
CA LEU A 156 -3.47 -9.63 -1.98
C LEU A 156 -3.78 -10.74 -2.98
N PHE A 157 -3.07 -10.80 -4.11
CA PHE A 157 -3.26 -11.87 -5.07
C PHE A 157 -2.87 -13.22 -4.51
N ARG A 158 -1.74 -13.30 -3.84
CA ARG A 158 -1.31 -14.54 -3.17
C ARG A 158 -2.37 -15.00 -2.16
N ALA A 159 -2.92 -14.10 -1.36
CA ALA A 159 -3.96 -14.41 -0.40
C ALA A 159 -5.24 -14.92 -1.07
N ILE A 160 -5.67 -14.32 -2.19
CA ILE A 160 -6.82 -14.79 -2.96
C ILE A 160 -6.55 -16.15 -3.59
N LEU A 161 -5.36 -16.35 -4.18
CA LEU A 161 -4.97 -17.61 -4.82
C LEU A 161 -4.85 -18.75 -3.81
N GLN A 162 -4.20 -18.54 -2.67
CA GLN A 162 -4.06 -19.55 -1.62
C GLN A 162 -5.39 -19.96 -0.99
N ALA A 163 -6.37 -19.07 -0.97
CA ALA A 163 -7.70 -19.38 -0.46
C ALA A 163 -8.49 -20.36 -1.35
N SER A 164 -8.09 -20.53 -2.62
CA SER A 164 -8.70 -21.53 -3.50
C SER A 164 -8.21 -22.96 -3.21
N GLU A 165 -7.01 -23.10 -2.64
CA GLU A 165 -6.39 -24.40 -2.33
C GLU A 165 -6.70 -24.90 -0.90
N ASP A 166 -6.80 -23.98 0.05
CA ASP A 166 -7.08 -24.32 1.44
C ASP A 166 -8.56 -24.11 1.80
N ARG A 167 -9.19 -25.12 2.39
CA ARG A 167 -10.45 -24.90 3.13
C ARG A 167 -10.15 -23.81 4.17
N VAL A 168 -10.77 -22.64 4.01
CA VAL A 168 -10.58 -21.50 4.90
C VAL A 168 -11.06 -21.87 6.30
N THR A 169 -10.17 -22.46 7.10
CA THR A 169 -10.42 -22.90 8.49
C THR A 169 -9.85 -21.92 9.51
N GLY A 170 -9.50 -20.70 9.08
CA GLY A 170 -8.95 -19.67 9.96
C GLY A 170 -10.03 -18.93 10.76
N SER A 171 -9.82 -18.73 12.04
CA SER A 171 -10.61 -17.79 12.84
C SER A 171 -10.46 -16.39 12.26
N VAL A 172 -11.58 -15.76 11.89
CA VAL A 172 -11.59 -14.38 11.40
C VAL A 172 -11.02 -13.47 12.49
N SER A 173 -9.77 -13.07 12.35
CA SER A 173 -9.20 -12.05 13.21
C SER A 173 -10.04 -10.78 13.06
N ARG A 174 -10.66 -10.33 14.17
CA ARG A 174 -11.45 -9.10 14.16
C ARG A 174 -10.50 -7.91 14.04
N TYR A 175 -10.25 -7.49 12.82
CA TYR A 175 -9.57 -6.22 12.61
C TYR A 175 -10.42 -5.08 13.21
N ARG A 176 -9.80 -4.32 14.09
CA ARG A 176 -10.39 -3.09 14.63
C ARG A 176 -9.59 -1.90 14.13
N ALA A 177 -10.23 -1.06 13.30
CA ALA A 177 -9.62 0.16 12.82
C ALA A 177 -9.25 1.06 14.01
N ARG A 178 -8.02 1.56 14.00
CA ARG A 178 -7.54 2.52 15.01
C ARG A 178 -8.17 3.88 14.75
N PRO A 179 -8.44 4.68 15.77
CA PRO A 179 -8.97 6.03 15.59
C PRO A 179 -8.06 6.84 14.65
N ALA A 180 -8.65 7.43 13.62
CA ALA A 180 -7.92 8.33 12.73
C ALA A 180 -7.56 9.60 13.51
N PRO A 181 -6.28 10.03 13.47
CA PRO A 181 -5.86 11.23 14.17
C PRO A 181 -6.55 12.48 13.61
N SER A 182 -6.91 13.39 14.50
CA SER A 182 -7.39 14.72 14.12
C SER A 182 -6.26 15.52 13.45
N PRO A 183 -6.58 16.58 12.69
CA PRO A 183 -5.56 17.45 12.10
C PRO A 183 -4.60 18.06 13.14
N LEU A 184 -5.09 18.39 14.34
CA LEU A 184 -4.27 18.94 15.41
C LEU A 184 -3.33 17.89 16.00
N GLU A 185 -3.77 16.65 16.17
CA GLU A 185 -2.93 15.54 16.63
C GLU A 185 -1.85 15.21 15.62
N LEU A 186 -2.17 15.17 14.31
CA LEU A 186 -1.17 15.00 13.26
C LEU A 186 -0.13 16.12 13.28
N PHE A 187 -0.58 17.38 13.38
CA PHE A 187 0.32 18.52 13.46
C PHE A 187 1.26 18.42 14.67
N SER A 188 0.69 18.22 15.86
CA SER A 188 1.49 18.13 17.09
C SER A 188 2.49 16.97 17.07
N ALA A 189 2.09 15.82 16.54
CA ALA A 189 2.97 14.65 16.42
C ALA A 189 4.12 14.91 15.43
N GLU A 190 3.87 15.60 14.32
CA GLU A 190 4.93 15.96 13.36
C GLU A 190 5.86 17.04 13.88
N VAL A 191 5.34 18.03 14.59
CA VAL A 191 6.17 19.04 15.28
C VAL A 191 7.12 18.35 16.28
N LEU A 192 6.58 17.48 17.15
CA LEU A 192 7.40 16.73 18.11
C LEU A 192 8.44 15.84 17.39
N ARG A 193 8.07 15.23 16.26
CA ARG A 193 9.00 14.43 15.46
C ARG A 193 10.13 15.29 14.88
N SER A 194 9.84 16.49 14.41
CA SER A 194 10.84 17.42 13.84
C SER A 194 11.85 17.89 14.88
N PHE A 195 11.44 18.00 16.14
CA PHE A 195 12.33 18.34 17.25
C PHE A 195 13.02 17.13 17.87
N ALA A 196 12.62 15.89 17.51
CA ALA A 196 13.33 14.70 18.00
C ALA A 196 14.72 14.65 17.34
N PRO A 197 15.82 14.69 18.13
CA PRO A 197 17.17 14.65 17.57
C PRO A 197 17.33 13.36 16.77
N SER A 198 17.76 13.50 15.52
CA SER A 198 18.06 12.33 14.68
C SER A 198 19.06 11.46 15.41
N ARG A 199 18.65 10.29 15.90
CA ARG A 199 19.52 9.35 16.65
C ARG A 199 20.83 9.06 15.91
N ARG A 200 20.87 9.27 14.59
CA ARG A 200 22.10 9.16 13.77
C ARG A 200 23.08 10.30 13.97
N VAL A 201 22.61 11.52 14.26
CA VAL A 201 23.49 12.69 14.45
C VAL A 201 24.06 12.69 15.87
N VAL A 202 23.24 12.39 16.89
CA VAL A 202 23.69 12.34 18.29
C VAL A 202 24.74 11.23 18.50
N GLY A 203 24.55 10.06 17.88
CA GLY A 203 25.54 8.97 17.97
C GLY A 203 26.89 9.30 17.31
N ARG A 204 26.90 10.17 16.29
CA ARG A 204 28.13 10.55 15.59
C ARG A 204 28.88 11.69 16.31
N THR A 205 28.16 12.66 16.84
CA THR A 205 28.72 13.76 17.64
C THR A 205 29.20 13.31 19.02
N MET A 206 28.49 12.41 19.70
CA MET A 206 28.95 11.84 20.95
C MET A 206 30.20 10.97 20.76
N ARG A 207 30.34 10.22 19.68
CA ARG A 207 31.52 9.40 19.42
C ARG A 207 32.76 10.27 19.15
N VAL A 208 32.60 11.46 18.58
CA VAL A 208 33.70 12.44 18.40
C VAL A 208 34.09 13.13 19.71
N LEU A 209 33.11 13.45 20.56
CA LEU A 209 33.35 14.12 21.86
C LEU A 209 33.93 13.18 22.96
N PHE A 210 33.66 11.88 22.88
CA PHE A 210 34.12 10.90 23.88
C PHE A 210 35.27 10.00 23.38
N SER A 211 35.98 10.38 22.30
CA SER A 211 37.19 9.68 21.87
C SER A 211 38.43 10.60 22.03
N PRO A 212 38.94 10.80 23.28
CA PRO A 212 40.09 11.66 23.52
C PRO A 212 41.40 11.10 22.94
N GLY A 213 41.38 9.87 22.40
CA GLY A 213 42.60 9.21 21.88
C GLY A 213 42.94 9.54 20.41
N GLN A 214 42.07 10.19 19.64
CA GLN A 214 42.38 10.49 18.23
C GLN A 214 43.01 11.87 17.99
N LEU A 215 42.70 12.85 18.82
CA LEU A 215 43.31 14.19 18.75
C LEU A 215 44.83 14.19 19.08
N SER A 216 45.30 13.21 19.88
CA SER A 216 46.72 13.10 20.22
C SER A 216 47.60 12.44 19.14
N ARG A 217 47.02 11.73 18.17
CA ARG A 217 47.79 11.08 17.09
C ARG A 217 48.03 12.01 15.89
N GLU A 218 47.07 12.87 15.53
CA GLU A 218 47.27 13.85 14.47
C GLU A 218 48.20 14.99 14.85
N ALA A 219 48.18 15.42 16.13
CA ALA A 219 49.11 16.42 16.66
C ALA A 219 50.57 15.91 16.67
N ARG A 220 50.81 14.63 16.95
CA ARG A 220 52.14 14.03 16.93
C ARG A 220 52.67 13.76 15.51
N GLY A 221 51.78 13.57 14.51
CA GLY A 221 52.19 13.41 13.12
C GLY A 221 52.68 14.72 12.47
N ARG A 222 52.08 15.85 12.83
CA ARG A 222 52.52 17.18 12.34
C ARG A 222 53.79 17.69 12.98
N ALA A 223 54.07 17.36 14.23
CA ALA A 223 55.32 17.75 14.91
C ALA A 223 56.55 17.01 14.35
N ARG A 224 56.41 15.78 13.82
CA ARG A 224 57.53 15.03 13.19
C ARG A 224 57.85 15.45 11.74
N GLY A 225 56.90 16.10 11.06
CA GLY A 225 57.14 16.62 9.69
C GLY A 225 57.93 17.92 9.65
N LEU A 226 57.94 18.70 10.70
CA LEU A 226 58.64 19.99 10.78
C LEU A 226 60.11 19.87 11.21
N LEU A 227 60.57 18.72 11.70
CA LEU A 227 61.96 18.48 12.13
C LEU A 227 62.85 17.82 11.05
N LYS A 228 62.35 17.70 9.82
CA LYS A 228 63.10 17.12 8.71
C LYS A 228 63.46 18.09 7.57
N ILE A 229 63.30 19.39 7.84
CA ILE A 229 63.69 20.47 6.91
C ILE A 229 64.50 21.48 7.74
N MET A 230 65.63 21.04 8.27
CA MET A 230 66.81 21.83 8.62
C MET A 230 68.05 20.94 8.45
#